data_07830bf2fe738d64b3294791c774c872
#
_entry.id   07830bf2fe738d64b3294791c774c872
#
_cell.length_a   1.000
_cell.length_b   1.000
_cell.length_c   1.000
_cell.angle_alpha   90.00
_cell.angle_beta   90.00
_cell.angle_gamma   90.00
#
_symmetry.space_group_name_H-M   'P 1'
#
loop_
_entity.id
_entity.type
_entity.pdbx_description
1 polymer ?
#
loop_
_entity_poly.entity_id
_entity_poly.type
_entity_poly.pdbx_seq_one_letter_code
_entity_poly.pdbx_strand_id
1 'polypeptide(L)'
;ESSAASDVYKRQGQKIIQDNGYIKADEKAPAYKSNGAKGKVVVGGSSSVTPVMEKLKEAYAKANKDVTVEVQQSDSTTGVTNAIEGTCDIGMASRDLADSEAKKGVKATVIAKDGIAVIVNKDSKVDELTSAQVKDIYTGKTTKWADIK
;
A
#
# COMPACT_ATOMS: atom_id res chain seq x y z
N GLU A 1 2.32 -7.40 19.62
CA GLU A 1 1.91 -6.56 18.47
C GLU A 1 3.08 -5.69 18.06
N SER A 2 3.55 -5.85 16.84
CA SER A 2 4.68 -5.05 16.37
C SER A 2 4.22 -3.59 16.22
N SER A 3 4.73 -2.72 17.07
CA SER A 3 4.45 -1.28 17.03
C SER A 3 4.84 -0.65 15.70
N ALA A 4 5.79 -1.23 14.97
CA ALA A 4 6.27 -0.75 13.68
C ALA A 4 5.15 -0.69 12.62
N ALA A 5 4.25 -1.69 12.54
CA ALA A 5 3.12 -1.66 11.62
C ALA A 5 2.13 -0.54 11.96
N SER A 6 1.92 -0.26 13.26
CA SER A 6 1.04 0.82 13.70
C SER A 6 1.60 2.22 13.40
N ASP A 7 2.90 2.35 13.23
CA ASP A 7 3.58 3.63 13.08
C ASP A 7 3.47 4.20 11.66
N VAL A 8 3.30 3.33 10.66
CA VAL A 8 3.01 3.73 9.27
C VAL A 8 1.67 4.48 9.15
N TYR A 9 0.72 4.19 10.05
CA TYR A 9 -0.56 4.89 10.14
C TYR A 9 -0.48 6.27 10.74
N LYS A 10 0.64 6.61 11.36
CA LYS A 10 0.77 7.91 11.99
C LYS A 10 0.90 9.01 10.92
N ARG A 11 0.63 10.24 11.33
CA ARG A 11 0.61 11.40 10.42
C ARG A 11 1.86 11.52 9.55
N GLN A 12 3.03 11.23 10.11
CA GLN A 12 4.30 11.30 9.40
C GLN A 12 4.39 10.24 8.30
N GLY A 13 3.96 9.00 8.57
CA GLY A 13 3.88 7.92 7.58
C GLY A 13 2.88 8.24 6.47
N GLN A 14 1.70 8.74 6.82
CA GLN A 14 0.67 9.13 5.85
C GLN A 14 1.11 10.30 4.96
N LYS A 15 1.94 11.24 5.48
CA LYS A 15 2.57 12.27 4.67
C LYS A 15 3.55 11.68 3.65
N ILE A 16 4.39 10.74 4.05
CA ILE A 16 5.34 10.06 3.15
C ILE A 16 4.58 9.34 2.03
N ILE A 17 3.48 8.66 2.35
CA ILE A 17 2.61 7.99 1.39
C ILE A 17 2.10 8.98 0.34
N GLN A 18 1.59 10.13 0.75
CA GLN A 18 1.11 11.18 -0.14
C GLN A 18 2.24 11.78 -0.99
N ASP A 19 3.38 12.08 -0.39
CA ASP A 19 4.54 12.67 -1.07
C ASP A 19 5.13 11.72 -2.14
N ASN A 20 4.82 10.41 -2.07
CA ASN A 20 5.22 9.40 -3.04
C ASN A 20 4.10 9.01 -4.03
N GLY A 21 3.05 9.83 -4.15
CA GLY A 21 2.01 9.68 -5.17
C GLY A 21 0.86 8.73 -4.82
N TYR A 22 0.83 8.21 -3.60
CA TYR A 22 -0.28 7.37 -3.12
C TYR A 22 -1.33 8.20 -2.37
N ILE A 23 -2.53 7.64 -2.25
CA ILE A 23 -3.62 8.24 -1.48
C ILE A 23 -3.50 7.79 -0.02
N LYS A 24 -3.60 8.73 0.92
CA LYS A 24 -3.61 8.42 2.34
C LYS A 24 -4.72 7.43 2.70
N ALA A 25 -4.42 6.50 3.58
CA ALA A 25 -5.42 5.62 4.17
C ALA A 25 -6.21 6.35 5.29
N ASP A 26 -5.55 7.26 6.03
CA ASP A 26 -6.14 8.05 7.10
C ASP A 26 -5.61 9.50 7.07
N GLU A 27 -6.48 10.45 6.77
CA GLU A 27 -6.15 11.88 6.76
C GLU A 27 -6.04 12.48 8.17
N LYS A 28 -6.67 11.86 9.16
CA LYS A 28 -6.72 12.30 10.57
C LYS A 28 -5.77 11.54 11.47
N ALA A 29 -4.81 10.81 10.88
CA ALA A 29 -3.85 10.00 11.63
C ALA A 29 -3.18 10.80 12.74
N PRO A 30 -3.05 10.24 13.96
CA PRO A 30 -2.37 10.89 15.07
C PRO A 30 -0.87 11.03 14.79
N ALA A 31 -0.21 11.96 15.47
CA ALA A 31 1.24 12.10 15.37
C ALA A 31 1.94 10.86 15.92
N TYR A 32 3.03 10.45 15.26
CA TYR A 32 3.89 9.39 15.77
C TYR A 32 4.64 9.88 17.02
N LYS A 33 4.72 9.00 18.00
CA LYS A 33 5.58 9.17 19.19
C LYS A 33 6.38 7.88 19.35
N SER A 34 7.71 7.99 19.43
CA SER A 34 8.56 6.83 19.68
C SER A 34 8.17 6.18 21.03
N ASN A 35 8.13 4.87 21.04
CA ASN A 35 7.88 4.06 22.23
C ASN A 35 9.16 3.45 22.81
N GLY A 36 10.33 3.86 22.29
CA GLY A 36 11.63 3.32 22.72
C GLY A 36 11.88 1.88 22.28
N ALA A 37 11.18 1.41 21.24
CA ALA A 37 11.40 0.06 20.70
C ALA A 37 12.86 -0.14 20.27
N LYS A 38 13.34 -1.38 20.39
CA LYS A 38 14.69 -1.82 20.02
C LYS A 38 14.62 -3.15 19.30
N GLY A 39 15.62 -3.43 18.46
CA GLY A 39 15.75 -4.71 17.79
C GLY A 39 15.63 -4.63 16.28
N LYS A 40 15.35 -5.77 15.65
CA LYS A 40 15.22 -5.92 14.20
C LYS A 40 13.77 -6.24 13.84
N VAL A 41 13.29 -5.63 12.76
CA VAL A 41 11.99 -5.91 12.13
C VAL A 41 12.24 -6.28 10.68
N VAL A 42 11.72 -7.42 10.26
CA VAL A 42 11.79 -7.91 8.86
C VAL A 42 10.44 -7.67 8.20
N VAL A 43 10.47 -6.93 7.09
CA VAL A 43 9.29 -6.60 6.28
C VAL A 43 9.46 -7.24 4.91
N GLY A 44 8.56 -8.13 4.50
CA GLY A 44 8.70 -8.85 3.24
C GLY A 44 7.45 -8.79 2.37
N GLY A 45 7.60 -8.81 1.04
CA GLY A 45 6.48 -8.97 0.12
C GLY A 45 6.46 -8.04 -1.08
N SER A 46 5.28 -7.54 -1.41
CA SER A 46 4.92 -6.87 -2.66
C SER A 46 5.94 -5.86 -3.18
N SER A 47 6.40 -6.08 -4.42
CA SER A 47 7.28 -5.16 -5.13
C SER A 47 6.66 -3.78 -5.34
N SER A 48 5.34 -3.69 -5.49
CA SER A 48 4.62 -2.42 -5.63
C SER A 48 4.62 -1.59 -4.34
N VAL A 49 4.69 -2.24 -3.18
CA VAL A 49 4.73 -1.57 -1.87
C VAL A 49 6.16 -1.23 -1.45
N THR A 50 7.14 -1.96 -1.95
CA THR A 50 8.56 -1.80 -1.56
C THR A 50 9.07 -0.35 -1.66
N PRO A 51 8.84 0.43 -2.73
CA PRO A 51 9.38 1.78 -2.82
C PRO A 51 8.90 2.70 -1.70
N VAL A 52 7.62 2.65 -1.35
CA VAL A 52 7.08 3.47 -0.25
C VAL A 52 7.54 2.93 1.11
N MET A 53 7.68 1.61 1.24
CA MET A 53 8.16 1.00 2.48
C MET A 53 9.60 1.39 2.80
N GLU A 54 10.47 1.49 1.80
CA GLU A 54 11.84 2.00 1.99
C GLU A 54 11.86 3.44 2.51
N LYS A 55 10.96 4.31 2.03
CA LYS A 55 10.82 5.68 2.53
C LYS A 55 10.31 5.74 3.97
N LEU A 56 9.36 4.87 4.30
CA LEU A 56 8.85 4.73 5.67
C LEU A 56 9.94 4.21 6.62
N LYS A 57 10.74 3.23 6.19
CA LYS A 57 11.90 2.72 6.91
C LYS A 57 12.92 3.82 7.21
N GLU A 58 13.29 4.63 6.20
CA GLU A 58 14.23 5.75 6.39
C GLU A 58 13.72 6.75 7.44
N ALA A 59 12.43 7.09 7.39
CA ALA A 59 11.82 8.00 8.36
C ALA A 59 11.72 7.38 9.76
N TYR A 60 11.37 6.10 9.84
CA TYR A 60 11.27 5.37 11.09
C TYR A 60 12.63 5.25 11.81
N ALA A 61 13.69 4.94 11.06
CA ALA A 61 15.05 4.85 11.60
C ALA A 61 15.56 6.18 12.20
N LYS A 62 15.13 7.32 11.64
CA LYS A 62 15.46 8.65 12.21
C LYS A 62 14.80 8.87 13.56
N ALA A 63 13.59 8.35 13.75
CA ALA A 63 12.82 8.49 14.99
C ALA A 63 13.18 7.42 16.04
N ASN A 64 13.69 6.26 15.59
CA ASN A 64 13.99 5.10 16.46
C ASN A 64 15.36 4.52 16.11
N LYS A 65 16.38 5.10 16.69
CA LYS A 65 17.78 4.75 16.38
C LYS A 65 18.19 3.33 16.78
N ASP A 66 17.46 2.73 17.70
CA ASP A 66 17.72 1.38 18.24
C ASP A 66 16.95 0.28 17.50
N VAL A 67 16.22 0.63 16.42
CA VAL A 67 15.50 -0.33 15.57
C VAL A 67 16.13 -0.42 14.19
N THR A 68 16.37 -1.63 13.73
CA THR A 68 16.78 -1.94 12.37
C THR A 68 15.60 -2.50 11.61
N VAL A 69 15.19 -1.88 10.50
CA VAL A 69 14.17 -2.41 9.60
C VAL A 69 14.84 -2.95 8.34
N GLU A 70 14.58 -4.23 8.05
CA GLU A 70 15.00 -4.87 6.80
C GLU A 70 13.79 -5.02 5.88
N VAL A 71 13.91 -4.59 4.63
CA VAL A 71 12.84 -4.73 3.63
C VAL A 71 13.29 -5.73 2.57
N GLN A 72 12.48 -6.77 2.36
CA GLN A 72 12.73 -7.86 1.42
C GLN A 72 11.64 -7.84 0.34
N GLN A 73 12.02 -7.52 -0.88
CA GLN A 73 11.10 -7.49 -2.01
C GLN A 73 10.81 -8.89 -2.55
N SER A 74 9.53 -9.17 -2.74
CA SER A 74 9.01 -10.35 -3.44
C SER A 74 7.65 -10.04 -4.10
N ASP A 75 6.69 -10.92 -3.99
CA ASP A 75 5.29 -10.70 -4.39
C ASP A 75 4.35 -10.69 -3.16
N SER A 76 3.08 -10.28 -3.39
CA SER A 76 2.09 -10.17 -2.31
C SER A 76 1.78 -11.51 -1.64
N THR A 77 1.73 -12.59 -2.40
CA THR A 77 1.40 -13.92 -1.85
C THR A 77 2.53 -14.44 -0.97
N THR A 78 3.76 -14.30 -1.43
CA THR A 78 4.96 -14.64 -0.64
C THR A 78 5.02 -13.79 0.65
N GLY A 79 4.75 -12.50 0.56
CA GLY A 79 4.72 -11.62 1.74
C GLY A 79 3.69 -12.03 2.78
N VAL A 80 2.47 -12.36 2.36
CA VAL A 80 1.41 -12.85 3.25
C VAL A 80 1.77 -14.21 3.85
N THR A 81 2.28 -15.13 3.04
CA THR A 81 2.72 -16.45 3.51
C THR A 81 3.81 -16.34 4.56
N ASN A 82 4.84 -15.54 4.30
CA ASN A 82 5.95 -15.34 5.22
C ASN A 82 5.50 -14.73 6.57
N ALA A 83 4.52 -13.83 6.53
CA ALA A 83 3.93 -13.28 7.76
C ALA A 83 3.12 -14.33 8.53
N ILE A 84 2.37 -15.20 7.84
CA ILE A 84 1.63 -16.30 8.46
C ILE A 84 2.60 -17.32 9.10
N GLU A 85 3.71 -17.62 8.45
CA GLU A 85 4.71 -18.58 8.91
C GLU A 85 5.70 -17.99 9.93
N GLY A 86 5.66 -16.66 10.15
CA GLY A 86 6.57 -15.98 11.06
C GLY A 86 8.00 -15.83 10.55
N THR A 87 8.24 -16.01 9.24
CA THR A 87 9.55 -15.79 8.60
C THR A 87 9.81 -14.32 8.31
N CYS A 88 8.77 -13.48 8.31
CA CYS A 88 8.88 -12.03 8.45
C CYS A 88 7.88 -11.52 9.51
N ASP A 89 8.18 -10.36 10.09
CA ASP A 89 7.32 -9.74 11.12
C ASP A 89 6.14 -9.01 10.48
N ILE A 90 6.32 -8.50 9.27
CA ILE A 90 5.30 -7.73 8.53
C ILE A 90 5.30 -8.18 7.07
N GLY A 91 4.15 -8.64 6.59
CA GLY A 91 3.93 -8.94 5.17
C GLY A 91 3.43 -7.71 4.42
N MET A 92 4.00 -7.44 3.23
CA MET A 92 3.52 -6.40 2.31
C MET A 92 2.66 -7.03 1.23
N ALA A 93 1.46 -6.50 1.02
CA ALA A 93 0.57 -6.92 -0.06
C ALA A 93 -0.04 -5.70 -0.77
N SER A 94 -0.17 -5.77 -2.10
CA SER A 94 -0.89 -4.80 -2.94
C SER A 94 -2.28 -5.31 -3.34
N ARG A 95 -2.87 -6.14 -2.51
CA ARG A 95 -4.21 -6.71 -2.61
C ARG A 95 -4.78 -6.96 -1.22
N ASP A 96 -6.08 -7.18 -1.15
CA ASP A 96 -6.71 -7.65 0.07
C ASP A 96 -6.26 -9.08 0.42
N LEU A 97 -6.38 -9.44 1.70
CA LEU A 97 -6.20 -10.83 2.14
C LEU A 97 -7.35 -11.68 1.60
N ALA A 98 -7.02 -12.88 1.13
CA ALA A 98 -8.03 -13.88 0.89
C ALA A 98 -8.63 -14.37 2.22
N ASP A 99 -9.89 -14.85 2.20
CA ASP A 99 -10.56 -15.37 3.40
C ASP A 99 -9.77 -16.48 4.09
N SER A 100 -9.09 -17.32 3.29
CA SER A 100 -8.23 -18.41 3.78
C SER A 100 -6.96 -17.89 4.48
N GLU A 101 -6.45 -16.72 4.08
CA GLU A 101 -5.28 -16.08 4.68
C GLU A 101 -5.68 -15.37 5.98
N ALA A 102 -6.78 -14.62 5.97
CA ALA A 102 -7.29 -13.91 7.14
C ALA A 102 -7.58 -14.86 8.33
N LYS A 103 -8.02 -16.08 8.05
CA LYS A 103 -8.29 -17.13 9.07
C LYS A 103 -7.02 -17.70 9.71
N LYS A 104 -5.82 -17.37 9.20
CA LYS A 104 -4.54 -17.88 9.72
C LYS A 104 -3.88 -16.95 10.73
N GLY A 105 -4.61 -16.00 11.31
CA GLY A 105 -4.16 -15.17 12.42
C GLY A 105 -3.40 -13.90 12.02
N VAL A 106 -3.29 -13.59 10.71
CA VAL A 106 -2.72 -12.32 10.26
C VAL A 106 -3.81 -11.24 10.17
N LYS A 107 -3.44 -10.01 10.53
CA LYS A 107 -4.32 -8.85 10.48
C LYS A 107 -3.90 -7.93 9.33
N ALA A 108 -4.81 -7.65 8.42
CA ALA A 108 -4.59 -6.67 7.38
C ALA A 108 -4.72 -5.24 7.91
N THR A 109 -3.82 -4.41 7.44
CA THR A 109 -3.76 -3.00 7.78
C THR A 109 -3.51 -2.19 6.50
N VAL A 110 -4.54 -1.44 6.01
CA VAL A 110 -4.40 -0.61 4.80
C VAL A 110 -3.53 0.61 5.12
N ILE A 111 -2.35 0.71 4.54
CA ILE A 111 -1.41 1.84 4.77
C ILE A 111 -1.54 2.95 3.72
N ALA A 112 -1.95 2.59 2.52
CA ALA A 112 -2.12 3.49 1.38
C ALA A 112 -3.22 2.98 0.47
N LYS A 113 -3.79 3.86 -0.35
CA LYS A 113 -4.66 3.50 -1.47
C LYS A 113 -3.97 3.91 -2.76
N ASP A 114 -4.09 3.08 -3.77
CA ASP A 114 -3.61 3.39 -5.11
C ASP A 114 -4.79 3.71 -6.03
N GLY A 115 -4.59 4.65 -6.93
CA GLY A 115 -5.60 5.09 -7.90
C GLY A 115 -5.09 4.86 -9.31
N ILE A 116 -5.90 4.22 -10.14
CA ILE A 116 -5.64 4.07 -11.58
C ILE A 116 -6.41 5.17 -12.30
N ALA A 117 -5.71 6.06 -13.00
CA ALA A 117 -6.30 7.08 -13.82
C ALA A 117 -6.37 6.62 -15.27
N VAL A 118 -7.54 6.72 -15.88
CA VAL A 118 -7.69 6.59 -17.34
C VAL A 118 -7.39 7.95 -17.94
N ILE A 119 -6.33 8.03 -18.73
CA ILE A 119 -5.94 9.27 -19.40
C ILE A 119 -6.35 9.26 -20.86
N VAL A 120 -6.80 10.38 -21.35
CA VAL A 120 -7.15 10.62 -22.77
C VAL A 120 -6.37 11.81 -23.31
N ASN A 121 -6.36 11.98 -24.63
CA ASN A 121 -5.75 13.16 -25.23
C ASN A 121 -6.43 14.43 -24.69
N LYS A 122 -5.64 15.49 -24.47
CA LYS A 122 -6.14 16.80 -23.97
C LYS A 122 -7.24 17.44 -24.83
N ASP A 123 -7.30 17.09 -26.12
CA ASP A 123 -8.30 17.58 -27.06
C ASP A 123 -9.54 16.65 -27.12
N SER A 124 -9.60 15.60 -26.29
CA SER A 124 -10.75 14.73 -26.15
C SER A 124 -11.93 15.50 -25.57
N LYS A 125 -13.13 15.18 -26.06
CA LYS A 125 -14.39 15.70 -25.51
C LYS A 125 -14.95 14.82 -24.39
N VAL A 126 -14.21 13.77 -24.00
CA VAL A 126 -14.59 12.88 -22.91
C VAL A 126 -13.95 13.41 -21.63
N ASP A 127 -14.77 13.95 -20.75
CA ASP A 127 -14.34 14.55 -19.47
C ASP A 127 -14.42 13.54 -18.31
N GLU A 128 -15.35 12.58 -18.40
CA GLU A 128 -15.53 11.55 -17.37
C GLU A 128 -15.96 10.21 -18.00
N LEU A 129 -15.65 9.13 -17.29
CA LEU A 129 -16.08 7.77 -17.64
C LEU A 129 -16.52 7.03 -16.38
N THR A 130 -17.63 6.34 -16.45
CA THR A 130 -18.02 5.38 -15.43
C THR A 130 -17.18 4.12 -15.51
N SER A 131 -17.05 3.37 -14.41
CA SER A 131 -16.36 2.07 -14.41
C SER A 131 -16.94 1.07 -15.42
N ALA A 132 -18.26 1.14 -15.67
CA ALA A 132 -18.93 0.31 -16.66
C ALA A 132 -18.48 0.67 -18.10
N GLN A 133 -18.41 1.97 -18.41
CA GLN A 133 -17.93 2.44 -19.71
C GLN A 133 -16.46 2.09 -19.94
N VAL A 134 -15.60 2.23 -18.90
CA VAL A 134 -14.21 1.79 -18.96
C VAL A 134 -14.13 0.30 -19.28
N LYS A 135 -14.91 -0.52 -18.56
CA LYS A 135 -14.98 -1.96 -18.82
C LYS A 135 -15.41 -2.26 -20.26
N ASP A 136 -16.44 -1.61 -20.75
CA ASP A 136 -16.98 -1.87 -22.09
C ASP A 136 -16.00 -1.45 -23.21
N ILE A 137 -15.20 -0.41 -23.00
CA ILE A 137 -14.11 -0.01 -23.88
C ILE A 137 -13.02 -1.09 -23.90
N TYR A 138 -12.51 -1.48 -22.73
CA TYR A 138 -11.41 -2.44 -22.63
C TYR A 138 -11.79 -3.88 -23.01
N THR A 139 -13.08 -4.22 -22.97
CA THR A 139 -13.60 -5.52 -23.46
C THR A 139 -14.02 -5.49 -24.92
N GLY A 140 -13.87 -4.35 -25.61
CA GLY A 140 -14.21 -4.21 -27.04
C GLY A 140 -15.70 -4.13 -27.35
N LYS A 141 -16.56 -3.92 -26.36
CA LYS A 141 -17.99 -3.70 -26.57
C LYS A 141 -18.28 -2.30 -27.12
N THR A 142 -17.55 -1.30 -26.63
CA THR A 142 -17.60 0.08 -27.13
C THR A 142 -16.30 0.35 -27.88
N THR A 143 -16.41 0.55 -29.18
CA THR A 143 -15.26 0.73 -30.08
C THR A 143 -15.15 2.14 -30.68
N LYS A 144 -16.14 2.98 -30.44
CA LYS A 144 -16.18 4.37 -30.96
C LYS A 144 -16.43 5.34 -29.80
N TRP A 145 -15.68 6.42 -29.75
CA TRP A 145 -15.88 7.50 -28.78
C TRP A 145 -17.27 8.13 -28.85
N ALA A 146 -17.88 8.14 -30.04
CA ALA A 146 -19.24 8.67 -30.24
C ALA A 146 -20.34 7.86 -29.53
N ASP A 147 -20.06 6.62 -29.13
CA ASP A 147 -21.00 5.72 -28.45
C ASP A 147 -20.96 5.88 -26.92
N ILE A 148 -20.05 6.71 -26.40
CA ILE A 148 -19.94 7.05 -24.99
C ILE A 148 -20.89 8.21 -24.70
N LYS A 149 -21.93 7.94 -23.90
CA LYS A 149 -22.95 8.91 -23.49
C LYS A 149 -22.80 9.26 -22.03
#